data_ba8aebe95b988da035c210efbda3f3d2
#
_entry.id   ba8aebe95b988da035c210efbda3f3d2
#
_cell.length_a   1.000
_cell.length_b   1.000
_cell.length_c   1.000
_cell.angle_alpha   90.00
_cell.angle_beta   90.00
_cell.angle_gamma   90.00
#
_symmetry.space_group_name_H-M   'P 1'
#
loop_
_entity.id
_entity.type
_entity.pdbx_description
1 polymer ?
#
loop_
_entity_poly.entity_id
_entity_poly.type
_entity_poly.pdbx_seq_one_letter_code
_entity_poly.pdbx_strand_id
1 'polypeptide(L)'
;ILVSLMHINNEIGVINDIEAIGNITKDAGVVFHVDAAQSTGKLPIDLSVMNIDLMSFSAHKTYGPKGIGALYARRKPRVRLEAQIHGGGHERGMRSGTLATHQIVGMGEAFRIAKLEMENDNARITALREKFWNGIKDMEEVYLNGDESLRAAGFLNVSFNYVEGESLIMALKDIAVSSGSACTSASLDPSYLLRSLGLKDELAHSSIRFAIGRFTTEEEVNYTIDLVKDSVEKLRTLSPLWDMYKDGVDMDSIEWAEG
;
A
#
# COMPACT_ATOMS: atom_id res chain seq x y z
N ILE A 1 -19.18 -2.36 18.19
CA ILE A 1 -18.91 -3.77 18.53
C ILE A 1 -17.62 -4.29 17.92
N LEU A 2 -17.17 -3.72 16.82
CA LEU A 2 -15.94 -4.09 16.12
C LEU A 2 -15.29 -2.83 15.51
N VAL A 3 -14.00 -2.66 15.73
CA VAL A 3 -13.12 -1.76 14.97
C VAL A 3 -12.25 -2.62 14.07
N SER A 4 -12.15 -2.26 12.79
CA SER A 4 -11.31 -2.97 11.82
C SER A 4 -10.50 -1.95 11.01
N LEU A 5 -9.18 -2.03 11.09
CA LEU A 5 -8.26 -1.12 10.41
C LEU A 5 -7.09 -1.90 9.81
N MET A 6 -6.51 -1.36 8.73
CA MET A 6 -5.24 -1.88 8.22
C MET A 6 -4.06 -1.30 8.99
N HIS A 7 -3.01 -2.09 9.19
CA HIS A 7 -1.78 -1.64 9.86
C HIS A 7 -0.96 -0.72 8.95
N ILE A 8 -0.75 -1.11 7.69
CA ILE A 8 -0.14 -0.27 6.65
C ILE A 8 -1.15 -0.09 5.55
N ASN A 9 -1.35 1.16 5.14
CA ASN A 9 -2.20 1.45 3.99
C ASN A 9 -1.54 0.94 2.69
N ASN A 10 -2.30 0.23 1.87
CA ASN A 10 -1.80 -0.43 0.67
C ASN A 10 -1.53 0.49 -0.52
N GLU A 11 -2.00 1.74 -0.48
CA GLU A 11 -1.81 2.71 -1.56
C GLU A 11 -0.69 3.70 -1.23
N ILE A 12 -0.77 4.35 -0.07
CA ILE A 12 0.17 5.40 0.33
C ILE A 12 1.26 4.93 1.29
N GLY A 13 1.15 3.70 1.82
CA GLY A 13 2.15 3.11 2.70
C GLY A 13 2.18 3.66 4.13
N VAL A 14 1.25 4.53 4.52
CA VAL A 14 1.20 5.10 5.87
C VAL A 14 0.90 4.02 6.90
N ILE A 15 1.61 4.08 8.02
CA ILE A 15 1.51 3.15 9.15
C ILE A 15 0.52 3.73 10.17
N ASN A 16 -0.51 2.97 10.51
CA ASN A 16 -1.42 3.31 11.59
C ASN A 16 -0.87 2.84 12.95
N ASP A 17 -1.04 3.63 13.99
CA ASP A 17 -0.66 3.26 15.36
C ASP A 17 -1.68 2.27 15.94
N ILE A 18 -1.51 0.99 15.56
CA ILE A 18 -2.40 -0.09 16.02
C ILE A 18 -2.25 -0.40 17.51
N GLU A 19 -1.15 0.02 18.14
CA GLU A 19 -0.94 -0.17 19.58
C GLU A 19 -1.79 0.83 20.36
N ALA A 20 -1.76 2.12 20.01
CA ALA A 20 -2.61 3.12 20.63
C ALA A 20 -4.10 2.84 20.42
N ILE A 21 -4.48 2.48 19.17
CA ILE A 21 -5.87 2.12 18.83
C ILE A 21 -6.30 0.87 19.60
N GLY A 22 -5.43 -0.14 19.71
CA GLY A 22 -5.69 -1.36 20.48
C GLY A 22 -5.93 -1.09 21.98
N ASN A 23 -5.24 -0.13 22.57
CA ASN A 23 -5.48 0.29 23.95
C ASN A 23 -6.86 0.95 24.10
N ILE A 24 -7.21 1.86 23.19
CA ILE A 24 -8.53 2.54 23.20
C ILE A 24 -9.67 1.53 23.04
N THR A 25 -9.56 0.60 22.09
CA THR A 25 -10.60 -0.40 21.84
C THR A 25 -10.76 -1.38 22.99
N LYS A 26 -9.65 -1.77 23.62
CA LYS A 26 -9.65 -2.62 24.81
C LYS A 26 -10.37 -1.93 25.98
N ASP A 27 -10.04 -0.67 26.25
CA ASP A 27 -10.67 0.10 27.34
C ASP A 27 -12.18 0.31 27.08
N ALA A 28 -12.58 0.42 25.82
CA ALA A 28 -13.97 0.49 25.40
C ALA A 28 -14.69 -0.87 25.36
N GLY A 29 -13.99 -1.99 25.56
CA GLY A 29 -14.55 -3.34 25.46
C GLY A 29 -15.00 -3.72 24.03
N VAL A 30 -14.35 -3.14 23.01
CA VAL A 30 -14.66 -3.34 21.58
C VAL A 30 -13.65 -4.28 20.96
N VAL A 31 -14.09 -5.25 20.18
CA VAL A 31 -13.21 -6.17 19.45
C VAL A 31 -12.39 -5.40 18.42
N PHE A 32 -11.08 -5.63 18.38
CA PHE A 32 -10.19 -5.00 17.43
C PHE A 32 -9.59 -5.99 16.44
N HIS A 33 -9.88 -5.76 15.16
CA HIS A 33 -9.31 -6.48 14.02
C HIS A 33 -8.29 -5.59 13.30
N VAL A 34 -7.14 -6.17 12.96
CA VAL A 34 -6.09 -5.53 12.17
C VAL A 34 -5.87 -6.31 10.88
N ASP A 35 -5.95 -5.64 9.74
CA ASP A 35 -5.43 -6.18 8.49
C ASP A 35 -3.91 -5.94 8.43
N ALA A 36 -3.14 -7.02 8.62
CA ALA A 36 -1.69 -7.02 8.58
C ALA A 36 -1.13 -7.53 7.24
N ALA A 37 -1.95 -7.61 6.19
CA ALA A 37 -1.50 -8.12 4.89
C ALA A 37 -0.32 -7.32 4.31
N GLN A 38 -0.23 -6.03 4.59
CA GLN A 38 0.90 -5.20 4.14
C GLN A 38 2.03 -5.08 5.16
N SER A 39 1.79 -5.34 6.45
CA SER A 39 2.78 -5.12 7.51
C SER A 39 3.56 -6.39 7.89
N THR A 40 3.01 -7.58 7.63
CA THR A 40 3.69 -8.83 7.93
C THR A 40 5.03 -8.91 7.20
N GLY A 41 6.10 -9.18 7.98
CA GLY A 41 7.47 -9.22 7.47
C GLY A 41 8.10 -7.88 7.14
N LYS A 42 7.40 -6.76 7.43
CA LYS A 42 7.90 -5.38 7.26
C LYS A 42 7.95 -4.62 8.58
N LEU A 43 7.02 -4.88 9.49
CA LEU A 43 7.00 -4.27 10.82
C LEU A 43 7.03 -5.36 11.89
N PRO A 44 7.63 -5.07 13.07
CA PRO A 44 7.53 -5.95 14.22
C PRO A 44 6.07 -6.07 14.68
N ILE A 45 5.62 -7.31 14.89
CA ILE A 45 4.29 -7.60 15.43
C ILE A 45 4.45 -8.56 16.58
N ASP A 46 4.09 -8.14 17.79
CA ASP A 46 4.08 -8.98 18.98
C ASP A 46 2.68 -9.00 19.61
N LEU A 47 1.93 -10.04 19.30
CA LEU A 47 0.56 -10.23 19.77
C LEU A 47 0.47 -10.61 21.27
N SER A 48 1.60 -10.81 21.94
CA SER A 48 1.64 -11.05 23.39
C SER A 48 1.46 -9.75 24.17
N VAL A 49 1.88 -8.63 23.61
CA VAL A 49 1.83 -7.28 24.24
C VAL A 49 0.82 -6.35 23.56
N MET A 50 0.60 -6.46 22.25
CA MET A 50 -0.36 -5.67 21.51
C MET A 50 -1.80 -6.10 21.81
N ASN A 51 -2.69 -5.14 22.08
CA ASN A 51 -4.11 -5.38 22.35
C ASN A 51 -4.93 -5.54 21.05
N ILE A 52 -4.68 -6.63 20.34
CA ILE A 52 -5.34 -6.97 19.07
C ILE A 52 -6.07 -8.30 19.25
N ASP A 53 -7.33 -8.35 18.88
CA ASP A 53 -8.18 -9.54 19.04
C ASP A 53 -8.16 -10.44 17.82
N LEU A 54 -8.12 -9.85 16.63
CA LEU A 54 -8.10 -10.52 15.34
C LEU A 54 -7.03 -9.88 14.45
N MET A 55 -6.29 -10.69 13.69
CA MET A 55 -5.33 -10.17 12.72
C MET A 55 -5.27 -11.05 11.48
N SER A 56 -5.45 -10.44 10.30
CA SER A 56 -5.35 -11.14 9.02
C SER A 56 -3.97 -11.00 8.39
N PHE A 57 -3.51 -12.09 7.77
CA PHE A 57 -2.22 -12.19 7.11
C PHE A 57 -2.37 -12.71 5.68
N SER A 58 -1.50 -12.29 4.79
CA SER A 58 -1.42 -12.77 3.42
C SER A 58 0.00 -13.25 3.10
N ALA A 59 0.14 -14.46 2.57
CA ALA A 59 1.45 -15.02 2.27
C ALA A 59 2.15 -14.33 1.09
N HIS A 60 1.40 -14.07 0.00
CA HIS A 60 2.00 -13.56 -1.25
C HIS A 60 2.54 -12.12 -1.16
N LYS A 61 2.17 -11.36 -0.13
CA LYS A 61 2.71 -10.03 0.13
C LYS A 61 4.00 -10.05 0.98
N THR A 62 4.40 -11.26 1.41
CA THR A 62 5.62 -11.54 2.17
C THR A 62 6.47 -12.60 1.44
N TYR A 63 6.44 -12.58 0.10
CA TYR A 63 7.17 -13.50 -0.79
C TYR A 63 6.80 -14.97 -0.66
N GLY A 64 5.65 -15.26 -0.06
CA GLY A 64 5.09 -16.61 0.05
C GLY A 64 4.12 -16.94 -1.10
N PRO A 65 3.53 -18.13 -1.10
CA PRO A 65 2.65 -18.57 -2.17
C PRO A 65 1.33 -17.78 -2.21
N LYS A 66 0.79 -17.60 -3.41
CA LYS A 66 -0.57 -17.07 -3.62
C LYS A 66 -1.61 -18.10 -3.15
N GLY A 67 -2.81 -17.60 -2.78
CA GLY A 67 -3.95 -18.45 -2.43
C GLY A 67 -3.97 -18.93 -0.98
N ILE A 68 -3.02 -18.51 -0.15
CA ILE A 68 -2.98 -18.81 1.28
C ILE A 68 -2.84 -17.55 2.13
N GLY A 69 -3.51 -17.52 3.24
CA GLY A 69 -3.43 -16.52 4.30
C GLY A 69 -3.75 -17.16 5.65
N ALA A 70 -3.70 -16.38 6.70
CA ALA A 70 -4.03 -16.81 8.05
C ALA A 70 -4.83 -15.74 8.79
N LEU A 71 -5.62 -16.19 9.76
CA LEU A 71 -6.30 -15.34 10.72
C LEU A 71 -5.83 -15.71 12.12
N TYR A 72 -5.22 -14.76 12.81
CA TYR A 72 -5.03 -14.86 14.26
C TYR A 72 -6.35 -14.53 14.95
N ALA A 73 -6.76 -15.36 15.89
CA ALA A 73 -7.87 -15.10 16.79
C ALA A 73 -7.41 -15.27 18.23
N ARG A 74 -7.54 -14.22 19.04
CA ARG A 74 -7.13 -14.22 20.44
C ARG A 74 -7.91 -15.26 21.24
N ARG A 75 -7.19 -16.03 22.05
CA ARG A 75 -7.80 -17.09 22.88
C ARG A 75 -8.14 -16.65 24.30
N LYS A 76 -7.44 -15.63 24.81
CA LYS A 76 -7.62 -15.11 26.17
C LYS A 76 -7.50 -13.57 26.19
N PRO A 77 -8.60 -12.81 26.38
CA PRO A 77 -10.00 -13.29 26.38
C PRO A 77 -10.35 -13.93 25.03
N ARG A 78 -11.30 -14.87 25.01
CA ARG A 78 -11.64 -15.61 23.80
C ARG A 78 -12.53 -14.78 22.88
N VAL A 79 -12.05 -14.50 21.66
CA VAL A 79 -12.89 -14.03 20.57
C VAL A 79 -13.62 -15.22 19.95
N ARG A 80 -14.94 -15.11 19.82
CA ARG A 80 -15.79 -16.13 19.17
C ARG A 80 -16.06 -15.70 17.73
N LEU A 81 -15.74 -16.60 16.82
CA LEU A 81 -16.02 -16.44 15.40
C LEU A 81 -17.02 -17.52 14.97
N GLU A 82 -17.97 -17.12 14.15
CA GLU A 82 -18.86 -18.06 13.47
C GLU A 82 -18.22 -18.50 12.15
N ALA A 83 -18.19 -19.82 11.92
CA ALA A 83 -17.66 -20.37 10.69
C ALA A 83 -18.51 -19.95 9.49
N GLN A 84 -17.87 -19.47 8.44
CA GLN A 84 -18.51 -19.11 7.16
C GLN A 84 -18.42 -20.25 6.14
N ILE A 85 -17.48 -21.20 6.35
CA ILE A 85 -17.27 -22.36 5.49
C ILE A 85 -17.42 -23.61 6.36
N HIS A 86 -18.51 -24.34 6.14
CA HIS A 86 -18.86 -25.54 6.90
C HIS A 86 -18.38 -26.82 6.20
N GLY A 87 -18.30 -27.95 6.94
CA GLY A 87 -17.90 -29.26 6.41
C GLY A 87 -17.12 -30.09 7.43
N GLY A 88 -15.97 -30.62 7.05
CA GLY A 88 -15.19 -31.60 7.79
C GLY A 88 -14.49 -31.15 9.09
N GLY A 89 -14.78 -29.96 9.61
CA GLY A 89 -14.31 -29.49 10.90
C GLY A 89 -12.82 -29.09 10.96
N HIS A 90 -12.18 -28.86 9.82
CA HIS A 90 -10.81 -28.38 9.75
C HIS A 90 -10.66 -27.02 10.44
N GLU A 91 -9.43 -26.64 10.77
CA GLU A 91 -9.14 -25.40 11.50
C GLU A 91 -9.99 -25.24 12.77
N ARG A 92 -10.15 -26.33 13.52
CA ARG A 92 -10.95 -26.38 14.75
C ARG A 92 -12.43 -26.01 14.55
N GLY A 93 -12.95 -26.32 13.37
CA GLY A 93 -14.32 -26.02 12.98
C GLY A 93 -14.54 -24.60 12.49
N MET A 94 -13.54 -23.75 12.48
CA MET A 94 -13.69 -22.34 12.05
C MET A 94 -13.65 -22.17 10.53
N ARG A 95 -12.96 -23.05 9.81
CA ARG A 95 -12.89 -23.02 8.34
C ARG A 95 -12.67 -24.43 7.80
N SER A 96 -13.70 -25.04 7.26
CA SER A 96 -13.63 -26.39 6.72
C SER A 96 -13.07 -26.42 5.31
N GLY A 97 -12.53 -27.58 4.92
CA GLY A 97 -11.90 -27.85 3.64
C GLY A 97 -10.50 -28.43 3.84
N THR A 98 -10.11 -29.39 3.00
CA THR A 98 -8.78 -30.01 3.06
C THR A 98 -7.69 -28.94 3.02
N LEU A 99 -6.75 -29.04 3.93
CA LEU A 99 -5.67 -28.04 4.07
C LEU A 99 -4.71 -28.11 2.88
N ALA A 100 -4.40 -26.95 2.32
CA ALA A 100 -3.37 -26.80 1.27
C ALA A 100 -1.98 -26.85 1.88
N THR A 101 -1.52 -28.04 2.30
CA THR A 101 -0.32 -28.24 3.12
C THR A 101 0.93 -27.64 2.52
N HIS A 102 1.12 -27.75 1.19
CA HIS A 102 2.25 -27.16 0.47
C HIS A 102 2.26 -25.62 0.56
N GLN A 103 1.10 -24.97 0.48
CA GLN A 103 0.99 -23.51 0.63
C GLN A 103 1.22 -23.08 2.08
N ILE A 104 0.72 -23.86 3.05
CA ILE A 104 0.93 -23.61 4.49
C ILE A 104 2.43 -23.67 4.84
N VAL A 105 3.13 -24.69 4.35
CA VAL A 105 4.59 -24.83 4.54
C VAL A 105 5.33 -23.68 3.88
N GLY A 106 4.96 -23.31 2.65
CA GLY A 106 5.55 -22.17 1.93
C GLY A 106 5.31 -20.83 2.64
N MET A 107 4.11 -20.62 3.20
CA MET A 107 3.82 -19.44 4.02
C MET A 107 4.66 -19.40 5.29
N GLY A 108 4.77 -20.54 5.99
CA GLY A 108 5.59 -20.64 7.20
C GLY A 108 7.05 -20.31 6.94
N GLU A 109 7.63 -20.84 5.85
CA GLU A 109 9.01 -20.55 5.47
C GLU A 109 9.21 -19.08 5.05
N ALA A 110 8.27 -18.52 4.27
CA ALA A 110 8.32 -17.11 3.90
C ALA A 110 8.31 -16.17 5.13
N PHE A 111 7.49 -16.49 6.13
CA PHE A 111 7.43 -15.73 7.38
C PHE A 111 8.70 -15.92 8.24
N ARG A 112 9.27 -17.13 8.24
CA ARG A 112 10.55 -17.38 8.92
C ARG A 112 11.68 -16.54 8.32
N ILE A 113 11.81 -16.53 7.00
CA ILE A 113 12.80 -15.71 6.29
C ILE A 113 12.54 -14.22 6.54
N ALA A 114 11.28 -13.77 6.40
CA ALA A 114 10.92 -12.38 6.63
C ALA A 114 11.29 -11.91 8.05
N LYS A 115 11.12 -12.77 9.08
CA LYS A 115 11.53 -12.44 10.45
C LYS A 115 13.04 -12.28 10.60
N LEU A 116 13.83 -13.09 9.89
CA LEU A 116 15.29 -13.05 9.96
C LEU A 116 15.88 -11.85 9.21
N GLU A 117 15.30 -11.51 8.07
CA GLU A 117 15.81 -10.49 7.15
C GLU A 117 15.14 -9.12 7.30
N MET A 118 14.11 -8.99 8.14
CA MET A 118 13.27 -7.80 8.23
C MET A 118 14.05 -6.51 8.46
N GLU A 119 15.03 -6.53 9.36
CA GLU A 119 15.81 -5.33 9.68
C GLU A 119 16.71 -4.92 8.51
N ASN A 120 17.42 -5.86 7.93
CA ASN A 120 18.30 -5.65 6.77
C ASN A 120 17.50 -5.22 5.54
N ASP A 121 16.38 -5.92 5.27
CA ASP A 121 15.50 -5.58 4.15
C ASP A 121 14.94 -4.16 4.32
N ASN A 122 14.41 -3.82 5.50
CA ASN A 122 13.84 -2.50 5.75
C ASN A 122 14.89 -1.40 5.58
N ALA A 123 16.10 -1.56 6.11
CA ALA A 123 17.16 -0.57 5.97
C ALA A 123 17.52 -0.33 4.49
N ARG A 124 17.73 -1.41 3.74
CA ARG A 124 18.08 -1.35 2.31
C ARG A 124 16.93 -0.80 1.45
N ILE A 125 15.71 -1.28 1.68
CA ILE A 125 14.54 -0.84 0.91
C ILE A 125 14.22 0.62 1.20
N THR A 126 14.37 1.08 2.45
CA THR A 126 14.21 2.49 2.81
C THR A 126 15.23 3.35 2.06
N ALA A 127 16.50 2.97 2.05
CA ALA A 127 17.53 3.72 1.32
C ALA A 127 17.22 3.81 -0.19
N LEU A 128 16.75 2.74 -0.81
CA LEU A 128 16.33 2.75 -2.21
C LEU A 128 15.11 3.63 -2.46
N ARG A 129 14.12 3.60 -1.56
CA ARG A 129 12.95 4.49 -1.62
C ARG A 129 13.33 5.95 -1.51
N GLU A 130 14.19 6.27 -0.54
CA GLU A 130 14.68 7.64 -0.35
C GLU A 130 15.52 8.13 -1.54
N LYS A 131 16.34 7.26 -2.10
CA LYS A 131 17.07 7.56 -3.34
C LYS A 131 16.11 7.87 -4.49
N PHE A 132 15.07 7.06 -4.67
CA PHE A 132 14.06 7.29 -5.70
C PHE A 132 13.32 8.61 -5.47
N TRP A 133 12.81 8.84 -4.24
CA TRP A 133 12.11 10.08 -3.90
C TRP A 133 12.99 11.31 -4.09
N ASN A 134 14.22 11.29 -3.58
CA ASN A 134 15.17 12.38 -3.75
C ASN A 134 15.54 12.64 -5.22
N GLY A 135 15.44 11.62 -6.06
CA GLY A 135 15.65 11.75 -7.49
C GLY A 135 14.55 12.51 -8.23
N ILE A 136 13.32 12.53 -7.70
CA ILE A 136 12.16 13.10 -8.41
C ILE A 136 11.45 14.24 -7.67
N LYS A 137 11.67 14.41 -6.35
CA LYS A 137 10.92 15.36 -5.51
C LYS A 137 11.06 16.83 -5.91
N ASP A 138 12.19 17.19 -6.55
CA ASP A 138 12.47 18.55 -6.98
C ASP A 138 11.89 18.87 -8.38
N MET A 139 11.21 17.90 -9.01
CA MET A 139 10.43 18.17 -10.22
C MET A 139 9.25 19.07 -9.87
N GLU A 140 9.01 20.08 -10.71
CA GLU A 140 7.91 21.01 -10.53
C GLU A 140 6.56 20.26 -10.51
N GLU A 141 5.65 20.64 -9.60
CA GLU A 141 4.31 20.06 -9.50
C GLU A 141 4.30 18.54 -9.29
N VAL A 142 5.21 18.03 -8.46
CA VAL A 142 5.28 16.63 -8.02
C VAL A 142 5.07 16.55 -6.52
N TYR A 143 4.13 15.71 -6.08
CA TYR A 143 3.66 15.67 -4.70
C TYR A 143 3.69 14.25 -4.14
N LEU A 144 4.23 14.11 -2.93
CA LEU A 144 4.18 12.86 -2.17
C LEU A 144 2.81 12.74 -1.46
N ASN A 145 2.11 11.64 -1.68
CA ASN A 145 0.83 11.37 -1.05
C ASN A 145 1.01 10.63 0.28
N GLY A 146 0.38 11.13 1.33
CA GLY A 146 0.45 10.62 2.70
C GLY A 146 1.66 11.13 3.48
N ASP A 147 1.79 10.68 4.74
CA ASP A 147 2.84 11.13 5.65
C ASP A 147 4.21 10.55 5.25
N GLU A 148 5.24 11.39 5.20
CA GLU A 148 6.60 10.98 4.84
C GLU A 148 7.29 10.20 5.96
N SER A 149 7.05 10.61 7.22
CA SER A 149 7.71 10.05 8.41
C SER A 149 7.09 8.73 8.87
N LEU A 150 5.78 8.58 8.72
CA LEU A 150 5.00 7.40 9.12
C LEU A 150 4.78 6.44 7.94
N ARG A 151 5.84 6.15 7.19
CA ARG A 151 5.75 5.36 5.96
C ARG A 151 6.54 4.05 6.05
N ALA A 152 5.92 2.96 5.60
CA ALA A 152 6.60 1.68 5.47
C ALA A 152 7.67 1.71 4.37
N ALA A 153 8.74 0.93 4.56
CA ALA A 153 9.99 1.01 3.80
C ALA A 153 9.82 1.06 2.27
N GLY A 154 9.02 0.16 1.71
CA GLY A 154 8.93 -0.04 0.26
C GLY A 154 7.77 0.66 -0.45
N PHE A 155 7.10 1.62 0.19
CA PHE A 155 5.92 2.28 -0.38
C PHE A 155 6.19 3.73 -0.75
N LEU A 156 5.81 4.10 -1.95
CA LEU A 156 5.78 5.48 -2.40
C LEU A 156 4.58 5.69 -3.31
N ASN A 157 3.75 6.70 -3.01
CA ASN A 157 2.65 7.13 -3.86
C ASN A 157 2.88 8.60 -4.18
N VAL A 158 2.97 8.92 -5.48
CA VAL A 158 3.36 10.23 -5.98
C VAL A 158 2.37 10.69 -7.02
N SER A 159 1.88 11.91 -6.90
CA SER A 159 1.07 12.57 -7.92
C SER A 159 1.94 13.48 -8.78
N PHE A 160 1.71 13.44 -10.10
CA PHE A 160 2.40 14.25 -11.10
C PHE A 160 1.39 15.18 -11.77
N ASN A 161 1.22 16.39 -11.24
CA ASN A 161 0.23 17.33 -11.75
C ASN A 161 0.46 17.66 -13.22
N TYR A 162 -0.64 17.93 -13.93
CA TYR A 162 -0.67 18.22 -15.38
C TYR A 162 -0.21 17.07 -16.28
N VAL A 163 -0.23 15.84 -15.75
CA VAL A 163 0.03 14.60 -16.51
C VAL A 163 -1.17 13.68 -16.34
N GLU A 164 -1.67 13.16 -17.44
CA GLU A 164 -2.75 12.17 -17.41
C GLU A 164 -2.18 10.82 -16.94
N GLY A 165 -2.80 10.22 -15.88
CA GLY A 165 -2.23 9.08 -15.16
C GLY A 165 -2.11 7.81 -15.99
N GLU A 166 -3.06 7.50 -16.87
CA GLU A 166 -3.01 6.33 -17.75
C GLU A 166 -1.90 6.47 -18.80
N SER A 167 -1.76 7.68 -19.37
CA SER A 167 -0.68 7.99 -20.30
C SER A 167 0.69 7.84 -19.64
N LEU A 168 0.80 8.24 -18.36
CA LEU A 168 2.04 8.06 -17.60
C LEU A 168 2.34 6.56 -17.35
N ILE A 169 1.33 5.77 -16.95
CA ILE A 169 1.49 4.31 -16.80
C ILE A 169 1.94 3.68 -18.11
N MET A 170 1.36 4.09 -19.24
CA MET A 170 1.75 3.58 -20.57
C MET A 170 3.17 4.00 -20.97
N ALA A 171 3.60 5.21 -20.60
CA ALA A 171 4.96 5.67 -20.84
C ALA A 171 5.99 4.91 -19.98
N LEU A 172 5.60 4.47 -18.79
CA LEU A 172 6.43 3.70 -17.85
C LEU A 172 6.38 2.18 -18.12
N LYS A 173 6.13 1.76 -19.36
CA LYS A 173 5.92 0.35 -19.77
C LYS A 173 7.05 -0.62 -19.40
N ASP A 174 8.25 -0.10 -19.21
CA ASP A 174 9.45 -0.90 -18.90
C ASP A 174 9.60 -1.19 -17.40
N ILE A 175 8.73 -0.61 -16.55
CA ILE A 175 8.67 -0.87 -15.11
C ILE A 175 7.26 -1.26 -14.68
N ALA A 176 7.17 -2.08 -13.63
CA ALA A 176 5.89 -2.49 -13.07
C ALA A 176 5.41 -1.47 -12.02
N VAL A 177 4.48 -0.63 -12.42
CA VAL A 177 3.81 0.35 -11.55
C VAL A 177 2.30 0.14 -11.55
N SER A 178 1.59 0.83 -10.68
CA SER A 178 0.12 0.85 -10.69
C SER A 178 -0.40 2.26 -10.40
N SER A 179 -1.62 2.55 -10.87
CA SER A 179 -2.35 3.72 -10.40
C SER A 179 -2.58 3.64 -8.89
N GLY A 180 -2.83 4.79 -8.25
CA GLY A 180 -3.19 4.84 -6.83
C GLY A 180 -4.41 3.96 -6.50
N SER A 181 -5.36 3.82 -7.44
CA SER A 181 -6.60 3.05 -7.28
C SER A 181 -6.51 1.58 -7.67
N ALA A 182 -5.38 0.92 -7.52
CA ALA A 182 -5.13 -0.46 -7.97
C ALA A 182 -6.15 -1.53 -7.52
N CYS A 183 -7.02 -1.25 -6.56
CA CYS A 183 -8.11 -2.15 -6.11
C CYS A 183 -9.41 -1.96 -6.88
N THR A 184 -9.59 -0.88 -7.64
CA THR A 184 -10.79 -0.54 -8.42
C THR A 184 -10.48 -0.41 -9.91
N SER A 185 -9.59 -1.25 -10.43
CA SER A 185 -9.14 -1.24 -11.83
C SER A 185 -10.25 -1.36 -12.90
N ALA A 186 -11.50 -1.44 -12.48
CA ALA A 186 -12.67 -1.46 -13.36
C ALA A 186 -13.43 -0.11 -13.42
N SER A 187 -13.08 0.89 -12.61
CA SER A 187 -13.66 2.24 -12.65
C SER A 187 -12.60 3.27 -13.01
N LEU A 188 -12.99 4.23 -13.83
CA LEU A 188 -12.20 5.44 -14.17
C LEU A 188 -12.11 6.41 -13.00
N ASP A 189 -12.72 6.10 -11.85
CA ASP A 189 -12.76 6.99 -10.70
C ASP A 189 -11.39 7.07 -10.00
N PRO A 190 -10.97 8.27 -9.57
CA PRO A 190 -9.77 8.43 -8.77
C PRO A 190 -9.90 7.72 -7.42
N SER A 191 -8.76 7.39 -6.80
CA SER A 191 -8.74 6.74 -5.48
C SER A 191 -9.57 7.53 -4.46
N TYR A 192 -10.58 6.87 -3.88
CA TYR A 192 -11.37 7.45 -2.78
C TYR A 192 -10.49 7.80 -1.57
N LEU A 193 -9.39 7.08 -1.38
CA LEU A 193 -8.40 7.37 -0.34
C LEU A 193 -7.75 8.73 -0.58
N LEU A 194 -7.25 8.98 -1.79
CA LEU A 194 -6.57 10.23 -2.13
C LEU A 194 -7.55 11.42 -2.03
N ARG A 195 -8.80 11.24 -2.47
CA ARG A 195 -9.88 12.21 -2.23
C ARG A 195 -10.10 12.48 -0.75
N SER A 196 -10.10 11.43 0.09
CA SER A 196 -10.26 11.57 1.55
C SER A 196 -9.10 12.30 2.22
N LEU A 197 -7.93 12.32 1.58
CA LEU A 197 -6.78 13.14 2.00
C LEU A 197 -6.89 14.61 1.54
N GLY A 198 -7.95 14.96 0.80
CA GLY A 198 -8.19 16.31 0.29
C GLY A 198 -7.54 16.61 -1.06
N LEU A 199 -7.05 15.60 -1.78
CA LEU A 199 -6.54 15.81 -3.13
C LEU A 199 -7.69 16.10 -4.08
N LYS A 200 -7.48 17.07 -5.00
CA LYS A 200 -8.38 17.30 -6.14
C LYS A 200 -8.36 16.10 -7.08
N ASP A 201 -9.43 15.89 -7.82
CA ASP A 201 -9.59 14.72 -8.69
C ASP A 201 -8.46 14.61 -9.71
N GLU A 202 -8.05 15.71 -10.34
CA GLU A 202 -6.97 15.73 -11.32
C GLU A 202 -5.65 15.24 -10.72
N LEU A 203 -5.33 15.70 -9.52
CA LEU A 203 -4.11 15.30 -8.82
C LEU A 203 -4.18 13.84 -8.33
N ALA A 204 -5.37 13.38 -7.92
CA ALA A 204 -5.59 11.99 -7.53
C ALA A 204 -5.50 11.04 -8.74
N HIS A 205 -5.98 11.46 -9.91
CA HIS A 205 -5.87 10.70 -11.18
C HIS A 205 -4.42 10.57 -11.66
N SER A 206 -3.60 11.58 -11.46
CA SER A 206 -2.18 11.57 -11.85
C SER A 206 -1.28 10.79 -10.90
N SER A 207 -1.83 10.11 -9.90
CA SER A 207 -1.06 9.41 -8.89
C SER A 207 -0.57 8.05 -9.37
N ILE A 208 0.71 7.77 -9.12
CA ILE A 208 1.37 6.49 -9.37
C ILE A 208 1.87 5.90 -8.05
N ARG A 209 1.56 4.63 -7.83
CA ARG A 209 2.12 3.87 -6.71
C ARG A 209 3.34 3.10 -7.18
N PHE A 210 4.48 3.39 -6.55
CA PHE A 210 5.72 2.66 -6.68
C PHE A 210 5.90 1.73 -5.49
N ALA A 211 6.35 0.50 -5.74
CA ALA A 211 6.62 -0.47 -4.70
C ALA A 211 8.03 -1.04 -4.87
N ILE A 212 8.88 -0.80 -3.88
CA ILE A 212 10.27 -1.28 -3.83
C ILE A 212 10.32 -2.50 -2.90
N GLY A 213 10.94 -3.56 -3.35
CA GLY A 213 10.95 -4.83 -2.64
C GLY A 213 12.36 -5.38 -2.40
N ARG A 214 12.39 -6.62 -1.83
CA ARG A 214 13.61 -7.34 -1.48
C ARG A 214 14.57 -7.50 -2.66
N PHE A 215 14.07 -7.66 -3.86
CA PHE A 215 14.89 -7.96 -5.04
C PHE A 215 15.17 -6.74 -5.91
N THR A 216 14.62 -5.58 -5.57
CA THR A 216 14.87 -4.33 -6.30
C THR A 216 16.33 -3.91 -6.11
N THR A 217 17.01 -3.59 -7.21
CA THR A 217 18.41 -3.15 -7.23
C THR A 217 18.53 -1.63 -7.29
N GLU A 218 19.72 -1.13 -7.03
CA GLU A 218 20.01 0.29 -7.13
C GLU A 218 20.01 0.78 -8.59
N GLU A 219 20.45 -0.07 -9.50
CA GLU A 219 20.44 0.19 -10.95
C GLU A 219 19.00 0.35 -11.46
N GLU A 220 18.07 -0.52 -11.00
CA GLU A 220 16.65 -0.42 -11.34
C GLU A 220 16.04 0.88 -10.81
N VAL A 221 16.43 1.31 -9.61
CA VAL A 221 15.98 2.59 -9.05
C VAL A 221 16.52 3.77 -9.86
N ASN A 222 17.81 3.77 -10.23
CA ASN A 222 18.39 4.82 -11.06
C ASN A 222 17.68 4.89 -12.43
N TYR A 223 17.51 3.75 -13.08
CA TYR A 223 16.75 3.66 -14.34
C TYR A 223 15.35 4.23 -14.22
N THR A 224 14.65 3.88 -13.11
CA THR A 224 13.28 4.36 -12.86
C THR A 224 13.24 5.87 -12.67
N ILE A 225 14.22 6.46 -11.99
CA ILE A 225 14.32 7.93 -11.82
C ILE A 225 14.40 8.62 -13.19
N ASP A 226 15.30 8.16 -14.03
CA ASP A 226 15.51 8.77 -15.35
C ASP A 226 14.26 8.58 -16.23
N LEU A 227 13.70 7.37 -16.27
CA LEU A 227 12.49 7.08 -17.04
C LEU A 227 11.28 7.91 -16.59
N VAL A 228 11.09 8.12 -15.28
CA VAL A 228 9.98 8.94 -14.75
C VAL A 228 10.17 10.40 -15.17
N LYS A 229 11.38 10.95 -15.03
CA LYS A 229 11.67 12.32 -15.43
C LYS A 229 11.37 12.57 -16.90
N ASP A 230 11.94 11.72 -17.75
CA ASP A 230 11.79 11.84 -19.22
C ASP A 230 10.31 11.69 -19.63
N SER A 231 9.59 10.74 -19.01
CA SER A 231 8.18 10.49 -19.33
C SER A 231 7.28 11.65 -18.89
N VAL A 232 7.46 12.17 -17.68
CA VAL A 232 6.68 13.30 -17.16
C VAL A 232 6.95 14.57 -17.99
N GLU A 233 8.22 14.87 -18.27
CA GLU A 233 8.59 16.03 -19.10
C GLU A 233 7.95 15.92 -20.48
N LYS A 234 8.10 14.77 -21.14
CA LYS A 234 7.50 14.54 -22.46
C LYS A 234 5.98 14.68 -22.45
N LEU A 235 5.28 14.13 -21.48
CA LEU A 235 3.81 14.22 -21.41
C LEU A 235 3.36 15.65 -21.12
N ARG A 236 4.08 16.39 -20.30
CA ARG A 236 3.79 17.82 -20.04
C ARG A 236 3.96 18.69 -21.27
N THR A 237 4.93 18.41 -22.16
CA THR A 237 5.06 19.15 -23.44
C THR A 237 3.87 18.92 -24.39
N LEU A 238 3.02 17.93 -24.12
CA LEU A 238 1.82 17.62 -24.88
C LEU A 238 0.54 18.05 -24.14
N SER A 239 0.65 18.60 -22.94
CA SER A 239 -0.46 18.94 -22.06
C SER A 239 -0.82 20.45 -22.19
N PRO A 240 -1.99 20.80 -22.74
CA PRO A 240 -2.44 22.20 -22.74
C PRO A 240 -2.53 22.80 -21.33
N LEU A 241 -2.85 21.98 -20.32
CA LEU A 241 -2.94 22.42 -18.92
C LEU A 241 -1.57 22.84 -18.37
N TRP A 242 -0.51 22.17 -18.80
CA TRP A 242 0.86 22.53 -18.43
C TRP A 242 1.24 23.89 -19.03
N ASP A 243 0.91 24.13 -20.30
CA ASP A 243 1.16 25.41 -20.96
C ASP A 243 0.40 26.55 -20.25
N MET A 244 -0.89 26.35 -19.95
CA MET A 244 -1.69 27.32 -19.19
C MET A 244 -1.11 27.63 -17.83
N TYR A 245 -0.67 26.60 -17.09
CA TYR A 245 0.01 26.76 -15.81
C TYR A 245 1.30 27.59 -15.95
N LYS A 246 2.13 27.29 -16.96
CA LYS A 246 3.39 28.02 -17.23
C LYS A 246 3.14 29.47 -17.66
N ASP A 247 2.01 29.77 -18.30
CA ASP A 247 1.56 31.10 -18.65
C ASP A 247 0.94 31.87 -17.46
N GLY A 248 0.87 31.26 -16.28
CA GLY A 248 0.37 31.86 -15.04
C GLY A 248 -1.15 31.96 -14.96
N VAL A 249 -1.85 31.12 -15.69
CA VAL A 249 -3.32 31.02 -15.61
C VAL A 249 -3.70 30.42 -14.25
N ASP A 250 -4.62 31.04 -13.54
CA ASP A 250 -5.19 30.48 -12.32
C ASP A 250 -6.09 29.27 -12.68
N MET A 251 -5.55 28.08 -12.47
CA MET A 251 -6.22 26.82 -12.81
C MET A 251 -7.51 26.60 -12.00
N ASP A 252 -7.62 27.19 -10.81
CA ASP A 252 -8.82 27.11 -9.97
C ASP A 252 -9.96 27.99 -10.48
N SER A 253 -9.66 28.94 -11.36
CA SER A 253 -10.66 29.84 -11.96
C SER A 253 -11.30 29.27 -13.25
N ILE A 254 -10.84 28.10 -13.72
CA ILE A 254 -11.33 27.52 -14.97
C ILE A 254 -12.64 26.78 -14.70
N GLU A 255 -13.74 27.28 -15.29
CA GLU A 255 -15.00 26.54 -15.36
C GLU A 255 -14.90 25.45 -16.45
N TRP A 256 -14.83 24.20 -16.04
CA TRP A 256 -14.89 23.06 -16.95
C TRP A 256 -16.34 22.87 -17.40
N ALA A 257 -16.59 22.86 -18.70
CA ALA A 257 -17.91 22.52 -19.22
C ALA A 257 -18.25 21.09 -18.78
N GLU A 258 -19.29 20.93 -17.96
CA GLU A 258 -19.84 19.61 -17.65
C GLU A 258 -20.30 18.96 -18.97
N GLY A 259 -19.61 17.88 -19.38
CA GLY A 259 -19.90 17.10 -20.56
C GLY A 259 -20.96 16.02 -20.32
#